data_cfde0b3db6e20f1b1de8f74dc672ac7a
#
_entry.id   cfde0b3db6e20f1b1de8f74dc672ac7a
#
_cell.length_a   1.000
_cell.length_b   1.000
_cell.length_c   1.000
_cell.angle_alpha   90.00
_cell.angle_beta   90.00
_cell.angle_gamma   90.00
#
_symmetry.space_group_name_H-M   'P 1'
#
loop_
_entity.id
_entity.type
_entity.pdbx_description
1 polymer ?
#
loop_
_entity_poly.entity_id
_entity_poly.type
_entity_poly.pdbx_seq_one_letter_code
_entity_poly.pdbx_strand_id
1 'polypeptide(L)'
;MGLNLEWKRFTTWNMNDYMGFEIDLVKKLTPDRPVTTNFMQLYDGLDYRKMTELIKELITNAGIRIKELPENVEYHERYTDTHCYAFYINEGDVAAEILNVNGTELLSGQVVNGKISVDAKNVMIIKGKI
;
A
#
# COMPACT_ATOMS: atom_id res chain seq x y z
N MET A 1 25.45 2.38 33.61
CA MET A 1 24.43 2.83 32.63
C MET A 1 24.99 3.14 31.24
N GLY A 2 26.25 3.57 31.10
CA GLY A 2 26.87 3.92 29.80
C GLY A 2 27.09 2.76 28.83
N LEU A 3 27.61 1.62 29.29
CA LEU A 3 27.99 0.50 28.42
C LEU A 3 26.83 -0.08 27.60
N ASN A 4 25.63 -0.12 28.15
CA ASN A 4 24.45 -0.65 27.45
C ASN A 4 23.99 0.28 26.31
N LEU A 5 24.13 1.60 26.51
CA LEU A 5 23.80 2.58 25.48
C LEU A 5 24.85 2.56 24.33
N GLU A 6 26.13 2.47 24.68
CA GLU A 6 27.21 2.37 23.70
C GLU A 6 27.13 1.06 22.90
N TRP A 7 26.77 -0.04 23.54
CA TRP A 7 26.51 -1.30 22.84
C TRP A 7 25.36 -1.20 21.83
N LYS A 8 24.25 -0.57 22.22
CA LYS A 8 23.11 -0.34 21.32
C LYS A 8 23.49 0.58 20.14
N ARG A 9 24.27 1.63 20.38
CA ARG A 9 24.78 2.51 19.32
C ARG A 9 25.70 1.76 18.37
N PHE A 10 26.61 0.96 18.90
CA PHE A 10 27.52 0.14 18.10
C PHE A 10 26.76 -0.87 17.24
N THR A 11 25.79 -1.58 17.79
CA THR A 11 24.99 -2.56 17.02
C THR A 11 24.21 -1.90 15.91
N THR A 12 23.61 -0.72 16.17
CA THR A 12 22.89 0.04 15.14
C THR A 12 23.85 0.52 14.05
N TRP A 13 24.98 1.08 14.42
CA TRP A 13 25.98 1.55 13.47
C TRP A 13 26.53 0.39 12.62
N ASN A 14 26.91 -0.71 13.23
CA ASN A 14 27.44 -1.88 12.53
C ASN A 14 26.42 -2.50 11.57
N MET A 15 25.13 -2.53 11.95
CA MET A 15 24.06 -3.00 11.07
C MET A 15 23.86 -2.08 9.86
N ASN A 16 23.90 -0.77 10.08
CA ASN A 16 23.76 0.22 9.01
C ASN A 16 24.95 0.16 8.04
N ASP A 17 26.17 0.00 8.55
CA ASP A 17 27.39 -0.12 7.75
C ASP A 17 27.34 -1.39 6.88
N TYR A 18 26.94 -2.51 7.46
CA TYR A 18 26.78 -3.78 6.75
C TYR A 18 25.70 -3.70 5.66
N MET A 19 24.54 -3.13 5.99
CA MET A 19 23.46 -2.92 5.00
C MET A 19 23.90 -1.99 3.87
N GLY A 20 24.63 -0.92 4.19
CA GLY A 20 25.19 -0.01 3.19
C GLY A 20 26.13 -0.76 2.22
N PHE A 21 27.02 -1.61 2.75
CA PHE A 21 27.90 -2.44 1.95
C PHE A 21 27.13 -3.39 1.01
N GLU A 22 26.10 -4.07 1.50
CA GLU A 22 25.26 -4.97 0.68
C GLU A 22 24.53 -4.21 -0.41
N ILE A 23 23.93 -3.06 -0.09
CA ILE A 23 23.24 -2.19 -1.05
C ILE A 23 24.20 -1.74 -2.14
N ASP A 24 25.38 -1.28 -1.79
CA ASP A 24 26.39 -0.83 -2.75
C ASP A 24 26.83 -1.96 -3.69
N LEU A 25 26.97 -3.18 -3.15
CA LEU A 25 27.31 -4.34 -3.96
C LEU A 25 26.22 -4.68 -4.97
N VAL A 26 24.96 -4.70 -4.54
CA VAL A 26 23.79 -4.95 -5.41
C VAL A 26 23.65 -3.84 -6.44
N LYS A 27 23.83 -2.58 -6.05
CA LYS A 27 23.75 -1.43 -6.96
C LYS A 27 24.82 -1.41 -8.03
N LYS A 28 25.99 -1.96 -7.78
CA LYS A 28 27.02 -2.16 -8.82
C LYS A 28 26.57 -3.11 -9.92
N LEU A 29 25.76 -4.11 -9.58
CA LEU A 29 25.26 -5.11 -10.54
C LEU A 29 23.93 -4.69 -11.19
N THR A 30 23.10 -3.95 -10.46
CA THR A 30 21.75 -3.54 -10.88
C THR A 30 21.48 -2.08 -10.54
N PRO A 31 22.16 -1.11 -11.21
CA PRO A 31 22.10 0.31 -10.83
C PRO A 31 20.69 0.91 -10.90
N ASP A 32 19.89 0.46 -11.85
CA ASP A 32 18.56 1.02 -12.14
C ASP A 32 17.42 0.36 -11.34
N ARG A 33 17.73 -0.67 -10.54
CA ARG A 33 16.70 -1.33 -9.73
C ARG A 33 16.64 -0.77 -8.33
N PRO A 34 15.44 -0.50 -7.79
CA PRO A 34 15.29 -0.16 -6.38
C PRO A 34 15.76 -1.33 -5.51
N VAL A 35 16.44 -1.01 -4.41
CA VAL A 35 16.88 -1.98 -3.41
C VAL A 35 16.15 -1.66 -2.12
N THR A 36 15.58 -2.68 -1.50
CA THR A 36 14.89 -2.58 -0.21
C THR A 36 15.38 -3.69 0.71
N THR A 37 15.23 -3.51 1.99
CA THR A 37 15.55 -4.52 3.00
C THR A 37 14.32 -4.80 3.87
N ASN A 38 14.27 -6.00 4.44
CA ASN A 38 13.28 -6.32 5.45
C ASN A 38 13.69 -5.73 6.79
N PHE A 39 12.94 -4.74 7.25
CA PHE A 39 13.08 -4.29 8.63
C PHE A 39 12.37 -5.31 9.54
N MET A 40 13.13 -5.96 10.42
CA MET A 40 12.53 -6.70 11.51
C MET A 40 11.74 -5.72 12.37
N GLN A 41 10.53 -6.09 12.75
CA GLN A 41 9.68 -5.25 13.60
C GLN A 41 10.47 -4.79 14.83
N LEU A 42 10.75 -3.50 14.88
CA LEU A 42 11.20 -2.83 16.09
C LEU A 42 9.96 -2.61 16.94
N TYR A 43 9.74 -3.48 17.90
CA TYR A 43 8.50 -3.62 18.64
C TYR A 43 8.06 -2.39 19.44
N ASP A 44 8.94 -1.45 19.76
CA ASP A 44 8.59 -0.33 20.63
C ASP A 44 9.09 1.00 20.04
N GLY A 45 8.27 1.67 19.26
CA GLY A 45 8.51 3.08 18.95
C GLY A 45 8.34 3.55 17.51
N LEU A 46 7.87 2.71 16.61
CA LEU A 46 7.49 3.18 15.28
C LEU A 46 6.14 3.90 15.35
N ASP A 47 6.18 5.22 15.19
CA ASP A 47 4.98 6.01 14.97
C ASP A 47 4.33 5.57 13.65
N TYR A 48 3.20 4.88 13.74
CA TYR A 48 2.44 4.41 12.57
C TYR A 48 2.15 5.50 11.56
N ARG A 49 1.99 6.75 12.00
CA ARG A 49 1.77 7.90 11.11
C ARG A 49 3.00 8.16 10.25
N LYS A 50 4.19 8.19 10.86
CA LYS A 50 5.46 8.37 10.13
C LYS A 50 5.73 7.23 9.16
N MET A 51 5.41 6.00 9.55
CA MET A 51 5.51 4.85 8.67
C MET A 51 4.55 4.97 7.48
N THR A 52 3.31 5.36 7.73
CA THR A 52 2.31 5.58 6.67
C THR A 52 2.75 6.68 5.71
N GLU A 53 3.29 7.79 6.21
CA GLU A 53 3.83 8.88 5.40
C GLU A 53 5.00 8.41 4.53
N LEU A 54 5.95 7.69 5.10
CA LEU A 54 7.08 7.11 4.37
C LEU A 54 6.63 6.14 3.27
N ILE A 55 5.70 5.25 3.59
CA ILE A 55 5.15 4.30 2.61
C ILE A 55 4.44 5.04 1.47
N LYS A 56 3.63 6.06 1.77
CA LYS A 56 2.99 6.89 0.76
C LYS A 56 4.01 7.59 -0.14
N GLU A 57 5.07 8.14 0.43
CA GLU A 57 6.15 8.77 -0.33
C GLU A 57 6.84 7.76 -1.26
N LEU A 58 7.20 6.58 -0.74
CA LEU A 58 7.83 5.52 -1.54
C LEU A 58 6.94 5.03 -2.69
N ILE A 59 5.65 4.83 -2.44
CA ILE A 59 4.66 4.41 -3.45
C ILE A 59 4.53 5.50 -4.53
N THR A 60 4.46 6.77 -4.12
CA THR A 60 4.36 7.91 -5.03
C THR A 60 5.62 8.02 -5.90
N ASN A 61 6.81 7.90 -5.30
CA ASN A 61 8.09 7.93 -6.02
C ASN A 61 8.25 6.75 -6.99
N ALA A 62 7.63 5.62 -6.68
CA ALA A 62 7.57 4.45 -7.57
C ALA A 62 6.57 4.63 -8.73
N GLY A 63 5.85 5.76 -8.81
CA GLY A 63 4.84 6.02 -9.83
C GLY A 63 3.55 5.21 -9.67
N ILE A 64 3.34 4.59 -8.52
CA ILE A 64 2.13 3.83 -8.21
C ILE A 64 1.03 4.81 -7.78
N ARG A 65 -0.11 4.75 -8.44
CA ARG A 65 -1.26 5.58 -8.08
C ARG A 65 -1.95 5.01 -6.84
N ILE A 66 -2.02 5.82 -5.80
CA ILE A 66 -2.81 5.49 -4.60
C ILE A 66 -4.24 5.96 -4.86
N LYS A 67 -5.21 5.07 -4.70
CA LYS A 67 -6.61 5.43 -4.70
C LYS A 67 -7.02 5.79 -3.27
N GLU A 68 -7.53 6.99 -3.08
CA GLU A 68 -8.10 7.39 -1.79
C GLU A 68 -9.43 6.68 -1.58
N LEU A 69 -9.50 5.89 -0.54
CA LEU A 69 -10.66 5.09 -0.15
C LEU A 69 -11.00 5.34 1.31
N PRO A 70 -12.27 5.15 1.69
CA PRO A 70 -12.65 5.13 3.10
C PRO A 70 -11.86 4.08 3.89
N GLU A 71 -11.68 4.34 5.18
CA GLU A 71 -11.11 3.35 6.10
C GLU A 71 -11.93 2.05 6.06
N ASN A 72 -11.27 0.92 6.14
CA ASN A 72 -11.84 -0.43 6.03
C ASN A 72 -12.42 -0.82 4.65
N VAL A 73 -12.10 -0.09 3.59
CA VAL A 73 -12.41 -0.50 2.22
C VAL A 73 -11.15 -0.97 1.51
N GLU A 74 -11.13 -2.23 1.13
CA GLU A 74 -10.10 -2.80 0.27
C GLU A 74 -10.47 -2.62 -1.20
N TYR A 75 -9.44 -2.48 -2.05
CA TYR A 75 -9.58 -2.29 -3.48
C TYR A 75 -8.65 -3.19 -4.27
N HIS A 76 -9.22 -3.89 -5.24
CA HIS A 76 -8.45 -4.71 -6.18
C HIS A 76 -8.92 -4.50 -7.61
N GLU A 77 -8.03 -4.66 -8.57
CA GLU A 77 -8.34 -4.61 -9.99
C GLU A 77 -7.94 -5.90 -10.70
N ARG A 78 -8.73 -6.28 -11.67
CA ARG A 78 -8.42 -7.34 -12.62
C ARG A 78 -8.74 -6.88 -14.02
N TYR A 79 -7.90 -7.23 -14.96
CA TYR A 79 -8.00 -6.76 -16.34
C TYR A 79 -8.17 -7.94 -17.28
N THR A 80 -8.97 -7.72 -18.31
CA THR A 80 -9.01 -8.52 -19.55
C THR A 80 -8.57 -7.63 -20.70
N ASP A 81 -8.55 -8.12 -21.91
CA ASP A 81 -8.16 -7.33 -23.10
C ASP A 81 -9.09 -6.13 -23.36
N THR A 82 -10.31 -6.14 -22.83
CA THR A 82 -11.34 -5.13 -23.14
C THR A 82 -11.97 -4.49 -21.91
N HIS A 83 -11.78 -5.03 -20.74
CA HIS A 83 -12.48 -4.59 -19.53
C HIS A 83 -11.59 -4.61 -18.29
N CYS A 84 -11.86 -3.66 -17.41
CA CYS A 84 -11.35 -3.65 -16.03
C CYS A 84 -12.48 -4.05 -15.08
N TYR A 85 -12.17 -4.86 -14.10
CA TYR A 85 -13.06 -5.25 -13.00
C TYR A 85 -12.48 -4.72 -11.70
N ALA A 86 -13.17 -3.77 -11.10
CA ALA A 86 -12.79 -3.15 -9.84
C ALA A 86 -13.60 -3.74 -8.69
N PHE A 87 -12.94 -4.32 -7.73
CA PHE A 87 -13.52 -4.92 -6.53
C PHE A 87 -13.37 -3.95 -5.37
N TYR A 88 -14.48 -3.59 -4.76
CA TYR A 88 -14.56 -2.78 -3.55
C TYR A 88 -15.13 -3.65 -2.44
N ILE A 89 -14.32 -3.93 -1.43
CA ILE A 89 -14.64 -4.81 -0.32
C ILE A 89 -14.73 -3.94 0.94
N ASN A 90 -15.89 -3.82 1.53
CA ASN A 90 -16.08 -3.09 2.77
C ASN A 90 -16.03 -4.05 3.96
N GLU A 91 -14.93 -4.00 4.70
CA GLU A 91 -14.74 -4.77 5.93
C GLU A 91 -15.25 -4.05 7.18
N GLY A 92 -15.73 -2.84 7.02
CA GLY A 92 -16.32 -2.02 8.10
C GLY A 92 -17.71 -2.49 8.53
N ASP A 93 -18.17 -1.94 9.64
CA ASP A 93 -19.50 -2.24 10.20
C ASP A 93 -20.58 -1.25 9.76
N VAL A 94 -20.23 -0.30 8.91
CA VAL A 94 -21.11 0.71 8.31
C VAL A 94 -20.93 0.77 6.81
N ALA A 95 -21.94 1.23 6.07
CA ALA A 95 -21.82 1.42 4.64
C ALA A 95 -20.74 2.48 4.31
N ALA A 96 -19.98 2.25 3.24
CA ALA A 96 -18.92 3.13 2.76
C ALA A 96 -19.29 3.75 1.41
N GLU A 97 -19.25 5.08 1.33
CA GLU A 97 -19.41 5.80 0.05
C GLU A 97 -18.05 5.96 -0.64
N ILE A 98 -18.01 5.63 -1.93
CA ILE A 98 -16.79 5.72 -2.75
C ILE A 98 -17.12 6.59 -3.96
N LEU A 99 -16.31 7.63 -4.15
CA LEU A 99 -16.52 8.61 -5.22
C LEU A 99 -15.70 8.26 -6.47
N ASN A 100 -16.08 8.91 -7.59
CA ASN A 100 -15.38 8.78 -8.88
C ASN A 100 -15.37 7.33 -9.42
N VAL A 101 -16.48 6.63 -9.23
CA VAL A 101 -16.65 5.27 -9.75
C VAL A 101 -17.65 5.29 -10.91
N ASN A 102 -17.24 4.73 -12.06
CA ASN A 102 -18.08 4.64 -13.26
C ASN A 102 -17.99 3.23 -13.83
N GLY A 103 -19.12 2.70 -14.31
CA GLY A 103 -19.17 1.38 -14.92
C GLY A 103 -20.53 0.71 -14.72
N THR A 104 -20.50 -0.61 -14.73
CA THR A 104 -21.68 -1.44 -14.45
C THR A 104 -21.42 -2.32 -13.25
N GLU A 105 -22.27 -2.26 -12.24
CA GLU A 105 -22.19 -3.18 -11.11
C GLU A 105 -22.56 -4.59 -11.61
N LEU A 106 -21.66 -5.54 -11.35
CA LEU A 106 -21.69 -6.84 -12.02
C LEU A 106 -22.82 -7.76 -11.54
N LEU A 107 -23.18 -7.68 -10.25
CA LEU A 107 -24.21 -8.55 -9.66
C LEU A 107 -25.62 -8.06 -9.91
N SER A 108 -25.85 -6.76 -9.83
CA SER A 108 -27.18 -6.15 -10.06
C SER A 108 -27.43 -5.73 -11.52
N GLY A 109 -26.36 -5.56 -12.31
CA GLY A 109 -26.42 -5.00 -13.65
C GLY A 109 -26.70 -3.49 -13.71
N GLN A 110 -26.69 -2.79 -12.57
CA GLN A 110 -26.96 -1.36 -12.51
C GLN A 110 -25.79 -0.55 -13.07
N VAL A 111 -26.11 0.50 -13.84
CA VAL A 111 -25.12 1.45 -14.31
C VAL A 111 -24.75 2.40 -13.18
N VAL A 112 -23.49 2.49 -12.89
CA VAL A 112 -22.90 3.37 -11.89
C VAL A 112 -22.30 4.59 -12.56
N ASN A 113 -22.62 5.77 -12.03
CA ASN A 113 -22.09 7.04 -12.52
C ASN A 113 -21.76 7.96 -11.35
N GLY A 114 -20.47 8.13 -11.09
CA GLY A 114 -19.93 9.06 -10.11
C GLY A 114 -19.69 8.49 -8.71
N LYS A 115 -20.62 7.70 -8.14
CA LYS A 115 -20.45 7.15 -6.80
C LYS A 115 -21.12 5.80 -6.60
N ILE A 116 -20.60 5.03 -5.62
CA ILE A 116 -21.20 3.81 -5.11
C ILE A 116 -21.31 3.86 -3.59
N SER A 117 -22.23 3.09 -3.03
CA SER A 117 -22.30 2.78 -1.61
C SER A 117 -22.15 1.28 -1.44
N VAL A 118 -21.09 0.85 -0.74
CA VAL A 118 -20.86 -0.56 -0.43
C VAL A 118 -21.32 -0.80 1.00
N ASP A 119 -22.33 -1.65 1.16
CA ASP A 119 -22.88 -1.98 2.49
C ASP A 119 -21.82 -2.59 3.41
N ALA A 120 -22.09 -2.58 4.73
CA ALA A 120 -21.23 -3.19 5.72
C ALA A 120 -20.99 -4.67 5.41
N LYS A 121 -19.73 -5.12 5.54
CA LYS A 121 -19.32 -6.52 5.30
C LYS A 121 -19.72 -7.06 3.94
N ASN A 122 -19.71 -6.19 2.92
CA ASN A 122 -20.15 -6.54 1.58
C ASN A 122 -19.10 -6.19 0.52
N VAL A 123 -19.32 -6.69 -0.70
CA VAL A 123 -18.47 -6.42 -1.87
C VAL A 123 -19.30 -5.88 -3.02
N MET A 124 -18.72 -4.94 -3.76
CA MET A 124 -19.22 -4.47 -5.05
C MET A 124 -18.17 -4.68 -6.14
N ILE A 125 -18.61 -5.16 -7.29
CA ILE A 125 -17.74 -5.40 -8.44
C ILE A 125 -18.18 -4.53 -9.59
N ILE A 126 -17.34 -3.58 -9.98
CA ILE A 126 -17.65 -2.64 -11.06
C ILE A 126 -16.87 -3.03 -12.31
N LYS A 127 -17.60 -3.30 -13.38
CA LYS A 127 -17.08 -3.56 -14.71
C LYS A 127 -16.97 -2.24 -15.47
N GLY A 128 -15.74 -1.85 -15.84
CA GLY A 128 -15.44 -0.70 -16.69
C GLY A 128 -14.85 -1.14 -18.04
N LYS A 129 -14.81 -0.22 -19.00
CA LYS A 129 -14.01 -0.38 -20.23
C LYS A 129 -12.60 0.16 -19.95
N ILE A 130 -11.60 -0.46 -20.59
CA ILE A 130 -10.21 0.04 -20.60
C ILE A 130 -10.11 1.16 -21.63
#